data_20a06227cfc3974496bb5ce68286c100
#
_entry.id   20a06227cfc3974496bb5ce68286c100
#
_cell.length_a   1.000
_cell.length_b   1.000
_cell.length_c   1.000
_cell.angle_alpha   90.00
_cell.angle_beta   90.00
_cell.angle_gamma   90.00
#
_symmetry.space_group_name_H-M   'P 1'
#
loop_
_entity.id
_entity.type
_entity.pdbx_description
1 polymer ?
#
loop_
_entity_poly.entity_id
_entity_poly.type
_entity_poly.pdbx_seq_one_letter_code
_entity_poly.pdbx_strand_id
1 'polypeptide(L)'
;MVWPGGLLLSASLSLALACGDDRPPTDQSQPGIGVWDPRAPLLSARQEMPSALVNGRIYTPGGFDAQGATVATLEIYDVAADRWTTGTSMPEGRNHPGVVAAAGLVFVTGGYTSAGPPSASVFDFNPQLQTWTPRRAMPAPRAAHVTVESGGKIYAIGGVSTGGVVGTNEVYDRATDRWSTVAPMPTPREHLAAAVIGDRIYVVGGRAPGNFATLEAYVPATNSWQTLADMPTARGGLAAAASGGKLYAFGGEAPGVFPHNEEYDPSTNAWRRVADMPTPRHGMGAVTVGNAIYVIGGGTQAGFGASTVNERYTPPR
;
A
#
# COMPACT_ATOMS: atom_id res chain seq x y z
N MET A 1 -50.50 65.02 37.64
CA MET A 1 -49.64 64.62 38.73
C MET A 1 -48.56 63.71 38.19
N VAL A 2 -47.39 64.07 38.34
CA VAL A 2 -46.12 63.67 37.83
C VAL A 2 -45.69 62.36 38.48
N TRP A 3 -45.04 61.45 37.71
CA TRP A 3 -43.70 60.93 38.03
C TRP A 3 -43.16 60.04 36.91
N PRO A 4 -41.82 59.98 36.68
CA PRO A 4 -41.21 59.66 35.42
C PRO A 4 -40.70 58.21 35.30
N GLY A 5 -40.60 57.79 34.07
CA GLY A 5 -40.10 56.45 33.69
C GLY A 5 -38.57 56.37 33.69
N GLY A 6 -38.03 55.31 34.32
CA GLY A 6 -36.61 54.97 34.26
C GLY A 6 -36.34 54.07 33.06
N LEU A 7 -35.40 54.48 32.23
CA LEU A 7 -34.80 53.63 31.17
C LEU A 7 -33.91 52.56 31.81
N LEU A 8 -34.24 51.31 31.61
CA LEU A 8 -33.34 50.19 31.84
C LEU A 8 -32.70 49.81 30.51
N LEU A 9 -31.41 50.10 30.32
CA LEU A 9 -30.58 49.52 29.27
C LEU A 9 -30.33 48.04 29.61
N SER A 10 -30.92 47.16 28.84
CA SER A 10 -30.56 45.75 28.83
C SER A 10 -29.35 45.55 27.90
N ALA A 11 -28.17 45.30 28.45
CA ALA A 11 -27.01 44.84 27.71
C ALA A 11 -27.19 43.34 27.39
N SER A 12 -27.51 43.02 26.16
CA SER A 12 -27.51 41.65 25.68
C SER A 12 -26.08 41.18 25.44
N LEU A 13 -25.58 40.34 26.33
CA LEU A 13 -24.31 39.64 26.19
C LEU A 13 -24.53 38.46 25.20
N SER A 14 -24.12 38.63 23.95
CA SER A 14 -24.08 37.56 22.98
C SER A 14 -22.95 36.62 23.34
N LEU A 15 -23.27 35.46 23.94
CA LEU A 15 -22.34 34.33 24.06
C LEU A 15 -22.21 33.67 22.69
N ALA A 16 -21.09 33.88 22.02
CA ALA A 16 -20.70 33.05 20.87
C ALA A 16 -20.31 31.67 21.41
N LEU A 17 -21.19 30.67 21.25
CA LEU A 17 -20.81 29.26 21.38
C LEU A 17 -19.84 28.94 20.25
N ALA A 18 -18.55 28.86 20.57
CA ALA A 18 -17.60 28.12 19.73
C ALA A 18 -17.99 26.64 19.80
N CYS A 19 -18.50 26.08 18.71
CA CYS A 19 -18.56 24.63 18.54
C CYS A 19 -17.13 24.12 18.51
N GLY A 20 -16.61 23.71 19.66
CA GLY A 20 -15.43 22.89 19.77
C GLY A 20 -15.73 21.54 19.13
N ASP A 21 -14.83 21.09 18.28
CA ASP A 21 -14.86 19.73 17.73
C ASP A 21 -14.53 18.75 18.88
N ASP A 22 -15.57 18.31 19.58
CA ASP A 22 -15.48 17.36 20.71
C ASP A 22 -15.20 15.92 20.25
N ARG A 23 -14.35 15.75 19.25
CA ARG A 23 -13.70 14.46 19.05
C ARG A 23 -12.64 14.30 20.13
N PRO A 24 -12.77 13.29 21.02
CA PRO A 24 -11.70 13.00 21.97
C PRO A 24 -10.43 12.76 21.16
N PRO A 25 -9.27 13.34 21.55
CA PRO A 25 -8.00 12.99 20.95
C PRO A 25 -7.87 11.46 21.09
N THR A 26 -7.71 10.77 19.96
CA THR A 26 -7.42 9.35 19.97
C THR A 26 -6.08 9.20 20.68
N ASP A 27 -6.11 8.81 21.95
CA ASP A 27 -4.91 8.50 22.73
C ASP A 27 -4.25 7.27 22.09
N GLN A 28 -3.34 7.53 21.14
CA GLN A 28 -2.57 6.51 20.41
C GLN A 28 -1.32 6.08 21.19
N SER A 29 -1.20 6.49 22.45
CA SER A 29 -0.05 6.20 23.31
C SER A 29 -0.20 4.92 24.13
N GLN A 30 -1.09 3.98 23.76
CA GLN A 30 -1.18 2.71 24.45
C GLN A 30 0.12 1.91 24.28
N PRO A 31 0.80 1.53 25.38
CA PRO A 31 2.01 0.71 25.29
C PRO A 31 1.73 -0.61 24.55
N GLY A 32 2.52 -0.91 23.54
CA GLY A 32 2.47 -2.20 22.85
C GLY A 32 1.66 -2.27 21.55
N ILE A 33 1.05 -1.16 21.07
CA ILE A 33 0.30 -1.18 19.80
C ILE A 33 0.93 -0.33 18.68
N GLY A 34 2.01 0.43 18.94
CA GLY A 34 2.66 1.32 17.98
C GLY A 34 1.96 2.68 17.85
N VAL A 35 2.56 3.58 17.06
CA VAL A 35 2.15 4.98 16.93
C VAL A 35 2.10 5.40 15.47
N TRP A 36 1.10 6.22 15.12
CA TRP A 36 0.96 6.85 13.82
C TRP A 36 1.34 8.33 13.84
N ASP A 37 2.05 8.78 12.81
CA ASP A 37 2.39 10.19 12.58
C ASP A 37 2.02 10.59 11.15
N PRO A 38 1.36 11.75 10.94
CA PRO A 38 1.18 12.29 9.60
C PRO A 38 2.51 12.72 8.98
N ARG A 39 2.61 12.62 7.67
CA ARG A 39 3.75 13.06 6.87
C ARG A 39 3.29 13.97 5.74
N ALA A 40 4.24 14.66 5.09
CA ALA A 40 3.91 15.51 3.96
C ALA A 40 3.07 14.74 2.94
N PRO A 41 1.89 15.26 2.54
CA PRO A 41 0.99 14.58 1.62
C PRO A 41 1.58 14.51 0.22
N LEU A 42 1.15 13.51 -0.58
CA LEU A 42 1.43 13.43 -2.02
C LEU A 42 1.09 14.75 -2.73
N LEU A 43 1.75 15.03 -3.82
CA LEU A 43 1.48 16.20 -4.67
C LEU A 43 0.13 16.10 -5.38
N SER A 44 -0.31 14.86 -5.68
CA SER A 44 -1.61 14.58 -6.27
C SER A 44 -2.27 13.37 -5.60
N ALA A 45 -3.60 13.40 -5.49
CA ALA A 45 -4.36 12.29 -4.93
C ALA A 45 -4.22 11.06 -5.82
N ARG A 46 -3.93 9.89 -5.20
CA ARG A 46 -3.74 8.63 -5.91
C ARG A 46 -4.23 7.43 -5.13
N GLN A 47 -4.64 6.40 -5.88
CA GLN A 47 -4.91 5.06 -5.37
C GLN A 47 -4.43 4.00 -6.36
N GLU A 48 -4.37 2.73 -5.92
CA GLU A 48 -3.92 1.58 -6.69
C GLU A 48 -2.50 1.74 -7.26
N MET A 49 -1.59 2.19 -6.38
CA MET A 49 -0.20 2.48 -6.69
C MET A 49 0.74 2.00 -5.57
N PRO A 50 1.27 0.79 -5.64
CA PRO A 50 2.33 0.35 -4.74
C PRO A 50 3.54 1.26 -4.79
N SER A 51 4.40 1.18 -3.77
CA SER A 51 5.58 2.04 -3.64
C SER A 51 6.83 1.21 -3.34
N ALA A 52 8.01 1.77 -3.63
CA ALA A 52 9.29 1.12 -3.35
C ALA A 52 10.31 2.10 -2.77
N LEU A 53 11.17 1.59 -1.86
CA LEU A 53 12.26 2.36 -1.23
C LEU A 53 13.58 2.14 -1.94
N VAL A 54 14.25 3.22 -2.36
CA VAL A 54 15.63 3.21 -2.85
C VAL A 54 16.39 4.36 -2.22
N ASN A 55 17.49 4.06 -1.53
CA ASN A 55 18.42 5.07 -0.99
C ASN A 55 17.74 6.20 -0.18
N GLY A 56 16.83 5.84 0.75
CA GLY A 56 16.13 6.80 1.62
C GLY A 56 15.04 7.61 0.92
N ARG A 57 14.66 7.27 -0.30
CA ARG A 57 13.56 7.87 -1.05
C ARG A 57 12.53 6.82 -1.42
N ILE A 58 11.26 7.18 -1.28
CA ILE A 58 10.12 6.34 -1.66
C ILE A 58 9.62 6.79 -3.02
N TYR A 59 9.51 5.84 -3.94
CA TYR A 59 9.08 6.03 -5.31
C TYR A 59 7.68 5.48 -5.48
N THR A 60 6.75 6.30 -5.97
CA THR A 60 5.33 5.98 -6.13
C THR A 60 4.91 6.23 -7.58
N PRO A 61 5.08 5.22 -8.46
CA PRO A 61 4.73 5.32 -9.87
C PRO A 61 3.26 4.98 -10.13
N GLY A 62 2.60 5.71 -11.01
CA GLY A 62 1.28 5.38 -11.57
C GLY A 62 0.11 5.52 -10.60
N GLY A 63 -0.84 4.62 -10.73
CA GLY A 63 -2.12 4.60 -10.02
C GLY A 63 -3.24 5.28 -10.79
N PHE A 64 -4.39 5.43 -10.12
CA PHE A 64 -5.47 6.31 -10.53
C PHE A 64 -5.30 7.68 -9.87
N ASP A 65 -5.55 8.75 -10.60
CA ASP A 65 -5.69 10.10 -10.05
C ASP A 65 -7.09 10.34 -9.45
N ALA A 66 -7.36 11.57 -8.97
CA ALA A 66 -8.64 11.95 -8.38
C ALA A 66 -9.83 11.91 -9.37
N GLN A 67 -9.58 11.87 -10.67
CA GLN A 67 -10.56 11.78 -11.74
C GLN A 67 -10.77 10.34 -12.24
N GLY A 68 -10.03 9.38 -11.69
CA GLY A 68 -10.06 7.97 -12.11
C GLY A 68 -9.25 7.70 -13.39
N ALA A 69 -8.40 8.63 -13.80
CA ALA A 69 -7.51 8.41 -14.93
C ALA A 69 -6.27 7.61 -14.50
N THR A 70 -5.88 6.65 -15.35
CA THR A 70 -4.62 5.93 -15.19
C THR A 70 -3.45 6.83 -15.55
N VAL A 71 -2.56 7.11 -14.59
CA VAL A 71 -1.46 8.06 -14.80
C VAL A 71 -0.10 7.40 -14.94
N ALA A 72 0.83 8.12 -15.59
CA ALA A 72 2.22 7.71 -15.73
C ALA A 72 3.16 8.45 -14.76
N THR A 73 2.64 9.32 -13.93
CA THR A 73 3.42 10.19 -13.05
C THR A 73 4.21 9.36 -12.04
N LEU A 74 5.45 9.77 -11.78
CA LEU A 74 6.27 9.28 -10.69
C LEU A 74 6.41 10.38 -9.65
N GLU A 75 5.96 10.14 -8.43
CA GLU A 75 6.24 11.00 -7.28
C GLU A 75 7.29 10.35 -6.38
N ILE A 76 8.18 11.17 -5.86
CA ILE A 76 9.35 10.74 -5.08
C ILE A 76 9.34 11.48 -3.75
N TYR A 77 9.26 10.71 -2.66
CA TYR A 77 9.31 11.22 -1.30
C TYR A 77 10.71 11.11 -0.72
N ASP A 78 11.31 12.23 -0.34
CA ASP A 78 12.54 12.28 0.43
C ASP A 78 12.20 12.13 1.92
N VAL A 79 12.55 10.98 2.49
CA VAL A 79 12.20 10.64 3.88
C VAL A 79 12.85 11.57 4.89
N ALA A 80 14.08 12.00 4.64
CA ALA A 80 14.82 12.88 5.55
C ALA A 80 14.30 14.32 5.51
N ALA A 81 13.88 14.78 4.33
CA ALA A 81 13.38 16.14 4.12
C ALA A 81 11.86 16.26 4.36
N ASP A 82 11.13 15.15 4.57
CA ASP A 82 9.67 15.08 4.62
C ASP A 82 9.03 15.86 3.46
N ARG A 83 9.43 15.56 2.23
CA ARG A 83 9.01 16.33 1.05
C ARG A 83 8.90 15.47 -0.19
N TRP A 84 7.86 15.75 -1.00
CA TRP A 84 7.64 15.15 -2.31
C TRP A 84 8.22 15.99 -3.45
N THR A 85 8.64 15.31 -4.50
CA THR A 85 9.04 15.88 -5.79
C THR A 85 8.52 14.99 -6.92
N THR A 86 8.40 15.54 -8.13
CA THR A 86 8.06 14.77 -9.33
C THR A 86 9.33 14.25 -9.99
N GLY A 87 9.35 12.95 -10.34
CA GLY A 87 10.37 12.32 -11.16
C GLY A 87 9.98 12.24 -12.63
N THR A 88 10.83 11.64 -13.46
CA THR A 88 10.53 11.34 -14.86
C THR A 88 9.34 10.36 -14.94
N SER A 89 8.29 10.72 -15.64
CA SER A 89 7.10 9.88 -15.83
C SER A 89 7.44 8.54 -16.49
N MET A 90 6.68 7.50 -16.16
CA MET A 90 6.77 6.20 -16.85
C MET A 90 6.48 6.36 -18.34
N PRO A 91 7.00 5.45 -19.18
CA PRO A 91 6.68 5.43 -20.62
C PRO A 91 5.19 5.29 -20.92
N GLU A 92 4.45 4.66 -19.99
CA GLU A 92 3.03 4.41 -20.12
C GLU A 92 2.38 4.39 -18.73
N GLY A 93 1.16 4.94 -18.59
CA GLY A 93 0.40 4.92 -17.35
C GLY A 93 -0.01 3.50 -16.92
N ARG A 94 0.03 3.27 -15.61
CA ARG A 94 -0.36 2.00 -14.98
C ARG A 94 -1.15 2.25 -13.71
N ASN A 95 -2.22 1.48 -13.54
CA ASN A 95 -2.88 1.29 -12.24
C ASN A 95 -2.82 -0.19 -11.84
N HIS A 96 -2.86 -0.50 -10.55
CA HIS A 96 -2.67 -1.85 -10.00
C HIS A 96 -1.40 -2.58 -10.50
N PRO A 97 -0.26 -1.90 -10.73
CA PRO A 97 0.97 -2.59 -11.08
C PRO A 97 1.58 -3.30 -9.86
N GLY A 98 2.52 -4.19 -10.11
CA GLY A 98 3.49 -4.57 -9.08
C GLY A 98 4.66 -3.56 -9.07
N VAL A 99 5.10 -3.15 -7.88
CA VAL A 99 6.24 -2.21 -7.72
C VAL A 99 7.19 -2.75 -6.66
N VAL A 100 8.49 -2.80 -6.98
CA VAL A 100 9.51 -3.28 -6.05
C VAL A 100 10.86 -2.61 -6.31
N ALA A 101 11.65 -2.43 -5.26
CA ALA A 101 13.05 -2.03 -5.38
C ALA A 101 13.96 -3.27 -5.50
N ALA A 102 14.88 -3.26 -6.45
CA ALA A 102 15.91 -4.28 -6.59
C ALA A 102 17.20 -3.67 -7.15
N ALA A 103 18.33 -3.94 -6.50
CA ALA A 103 19.66 -3.44 -6.89
C ALA A 103 19.74 -1.93 -7.16
N GLY A 104 19.07 -1.11 -6.35
CA GLY A 104 19.07 0.35 -6.48
C GLY A 104 18.17 0.89 -7.59
N LEU A 105 17.36 0.05 -8.24
CA LEU A 105 16.38 0.41 -9.26
C LEU A 105 14.97 0.19 -8.72
N VAL A 106 13.98 0.89 -9.31
CA VAL A 106 12.56 0.68 -9.05
C VAL A 106 11.95 -0.07 -10.23
N PHE A 107 11.49 -1.30 -10.01
CA PHE A 107 10.80 -2.10 -11.02
C PHE A 107 9.30 -1.90 -10.94
N VAL A 108 8.67 -1.75 -12.12
CA VAL A 108 7.21 -1.71 -12.30
C VAL A 108 6.83 -2.85 -13.24
N THR A 109 5.97 -3.75 -12.77
CA THR A 109 5.56 -4.95 -13.52
C THR A 109 4.07 -4.92 -13.77
N GLY A 110 3.63 -5.22 -14.98
CA GLY A 110 2.22 -5.36 -15.33
C GLY A 110 1.36 -4.13 -15.02
N GLY A 111 0.20 -4.36 -14.44
CA GLY A 111 -0.85 -3.37 -14.18
C GLY A 111 -1.81 -3.21 -15.35
N TYR A 112 -2.94 -2.55 -15.12
CA TYR A 112 -3.85 -2.12 -16.17
C TYR A 112 -3.33 -0.86 -16.84
N THR A 113 -3.52 -0.77 -18.15
CA THR A 113 -3.27 0.45 -18.93
C THR A 113 -4.54 1.28 -19.04
N SER A 114 -4.45 2.48 -19.56
CA SER A 114 -5.63 3.28 -19.92
C SER A 114 -6.52 2.62 -20.96
N ALA A 115 -6.01 1.67 -21.74
CA ALA A 115 -6.77 0.89 -22.72
C ALA A 115 -7.60 -0.24 -22.12
N GLY A 116 -7.42 -0.58 -20.84
CA GLY A 116 -8.25 -1.50 -20.09
C GLY A 116 -7.62 -2.86 -19.73
N PRO A 117 -7.07 -3.67 -20.65
CA PRO A 117 -6.58 -5.01 -20.29
C PRO A 117 -5.29 -4.97 -19.46
N PRO A 118 -5.01 -6.05 -18.68
CA PRO A 118 -3.73 -6.20 -17.99
C PRO A 118 -2.57 -6.20 -18.98
N SER A 119 -1.43 -5.66 -18.56
CA SER A 119 -0.18 -5.63 -19.31
C SER A 119 0.80 -6.71 -18.82
N ALA A 120 1.70 -7.13 -19.69
CA ALA A 120 2.86 -7.96 -19.34
C ALA A 120 4.16 -7.15 -19.27
N SER A 121 4.14 -5.86 -19.66
CA SER A 121 5.35 -5.06 -19.75
C SER A 121 6.00 -4.83 -18.38
N VAL A 122 7.32 -4.71 -18.40
CA VAL A 122 8.15 -4.45 -17.23
C VAL A 122 9.09 -3.30 -17.55
N PHE A 123 9.17 -2.36 -16.64
CA PHE A 123 10.11 -1.25 -16.70
C PHE A 123 10.92 -1.19 -15.43
N ASP A 124 12.17 -0.76 -15.50
CA ASP A 124 12.87 -0.26 -14.34
C ASP A 124 13.19 1.23 -14.47
N PHE A 125 13.18 1.90 -13.34
CA PHE A 125 13.61 3.28 -13.20
C PHE A 125 14.97 3.35 -12.51
N ASN A 126 15.92 4.06 -13.13
CA ASN A 126 17.19 4.37 -12.49
C ASN A 126 17.12 5.74 -11.79
N PRO A 127 17.15 5.78 -10.45
CA PRO A 127 17.06 7.04 -9.71
C PRO A 127 18.21 8.01 -9.93
N GLN A 128 19.40 7.53 -10.31
CA GLN A 128 20.57 8.37 -10.55
C GLN A 128 20.53 9.01 -11.94
N LEU A 129 20.12 8.25 -12.95
CA LEU A 129 20.04 8.70 -14.34
C LEU A 129 18.70 9.36 -14.67
N GLN A 130 17.67 9.18 -13.81
CA GLN A 130 16.29 9.64 -14.03
C GLN A 130 15.70 9.09 -15.32
N THR A 131 16.00 7.83 -15.65
CA THR A 131 15.56 7.16 -16.88
C THR A 131 14.81 5.87 -16.61
N TRP A 132 13.84 5.58 -17.49
CA TRP A 132 13.13 4.31 -17.55
C TRP A 132 13.73 3.42 -18.63
N THR A 133 13.90 2.13 -18.31
CA THR A 133 14.40 1.11 -19.25
C THR A 133 13.37 -0.03 -19.33
N PRO A 134 12.91 -0.44 -20.54
CA PRO A 134 12.09 -1.63 -20.68
C PRO A 134 12.92 -2.88 -20.41
N ARG A 135 12.29 -3.86 -19.75
CA ARG A 135 12.85 -5.17 -19.45
C ARG A 135 12.04 -6.27 -20.12
N ARG A 136 12.55 -7.50 -20.05
CA ARG A 136 11.79 -8.67 -20.54
C ARG A 136 10.39 -8.69 -19.94
N ALA A 137 9.37 -8.70 -20.78
CA ALA A 137 7.98 -8.79 -20.34
C ALA A 137 7.72 -10.09 -19.57
N MET A 138 6.77 -10.04 -18.63
CA MET A 138 6.24 -11.23 -17.95
C MET A 138 5.70 -12.25 -19.00
N PRO A 139 5.74 -13.55 -18.71
CA PRO A 139 5.15 -14.57 -19.58
C PRO A 139 3.67 -14.38 -19.86
N ALA A 140 2.92 -13.87 -18.86
CA ALA A 140 1.50 -13.54 -19.00
C ALA A 140 1.19 -12.13 -18.48
N PRO A 141 0.25 -11.39 -19.13
CA PRO A 141 -0.19 -10.09 -18.63
C PRO A 141 -0.89 -10.26 -17.29
N ARG A 142 -0.63 -9.33 -16.34
CA ARG A 142 -1.23 -9.33 -15.01
C ARG A 142 -1.41 -7.93 -14.44
N ALA A 143 -2.46 -7.77 -13.62
CA ALA A 143 -2.71 -6.60 -12.78
C ALA A 143 -3.20 -7.05 -11.40
N ALA A 144 -3.24 -6.15 -10.44
CA ALA A 144 -3.66 -6.41 -9.06
C ALA A 144 -2.94 -7.62 -8.43
N HIS A 145 -1.69 -7.82 -8.83
CA HIS A 145 -0.75 -8.82 -8.31
C HIS A 145 0.26 -8.15 -7.38
N VAL A 146 0.99 -8.95 -6.62
CA VAL A 146 2.11 -8.43 -5.83
C VAL A 146 3.43 -8.71 -6.53
N THR A 147 4.39 -7.78 -6.32
CA THR A 147 5.76 -7.95 -6.77
C THR A 147 6.70 -7.68 -5.60
N VAL A 148 7.58 -8.64 -5.32
CA VAL A 148 8.54 -8.57 -4.22
C VAL A 148 9.93 -9.01 -4.68
N GLU A 149 10.96 -8.52 -4.00
CA GLU A 149 12.34 -8.97 -4.19
C GLU A 149 12.71 -9.95 -3.06
N SER A 150 13.31 -11.07 -3.40
CA SER A 150 13.86 -12.04 -2.46
C SER A 150 15.04 -12.77 -3.08
N GLY A 151 16.16 -12.81 -2.35
CA GLY A 151 17.37 -13.51 -2.79
C GLY A 151 17.95 -13.00 -4.12
N GLY A 152 17.86 -11.71 -4.42
CA GLY A 152 18.35 -11.09 -5.66
C GLY A 152 17.42 -11.25 -6.86
N LYS A 153 16.25 -11.90 -6.70
CA LYS A 153 15.27 -12.14 -7.74
C LYS A 153 13.95 -11.41 -7.46
N ILE A 154 13.19 -11.12 -8.51
CA ILE A 154 11.89 -10.47 -8.41
C ILE A 154 10.80 -11.49 -8.67
N TYR A 155 9.82 -11.59 -7.77
CA TYR A 155 8.69 -12.51 -7.85
C TYR A 155 7.41 -11.72 -8.13
N ALA A 156 6.63 -12.16 -9.14
CA ALA A 156 5.29 -11.66 -9.44
C ALA A 156 4.27 -12.75 -9.14
N ILE A 157 3.35 -12.50 -8.16
CA ILE A 157 2.51 -13.52 -7.56
C ILE A 157 1.04 -13.13 -7.61
N GLY A 158 0.17 -14.04 -8.06
CA GLY A 158 -1.27 -13.87 -8.09
C GLY A 158 -1.77 -12.82 -9.08
N GLY A 159 -2.92 -12.21 -8.77
CA GLY A 159 -3.54 -11.14 -9.56
C GLY A 159 -4.54 -11.59 -10.59
N VAL A 160 -4.86 -10.69 -11.53
CA VAL A 160 -5.78 -10.92 -12.65
C VAL A 160 -5.00 -10.99 -13.95
N SER A 161 -5.21 -12.02 -14.72
CA SER A 161 -4.75 -12.16 -16.11
C SER A 161 -5.93 -12.04 -17.09
N THR A 162 -5.70 -12.17 -18.39
CA THR A 162 -6.78 -12.14 -19.40
C THR A 162 -7.81 -13.26 -19.21
N GLY A 163 -7.44 -14.37 -18.56
CA GLY A 163 -8.34 -15.49 -18.24
C GLY A 163 -9.01 -15.39 -16.87
N GLY A 164 -8.83 -14.32 -16.11
CA GLY A 164 -9.37 -14.16 -14.76
C GLY A 164 -8.32 -14.20 -13.66
N VAL A 165 -8.76 -14.44 -12.42
CA VAL A 165 -7.90 -14.50 -11.23
C VAL A 165 -6.98 -15.72 -11.29
N VAL A 166 -5.70 -15.52 -10.97
CA VAL A 166 -4.67 -16.57 -11.06
C VAL A 166 -3.85 -16.69 -9.77
N GLY A 167 -3.33 -17.91 -9.53
CA GLY A 167 -2.33 -18.18 -8.48
C GLY A 167 -0.89 -18.25 -9.04
N THR A 168 -0.67 -17.84 -10.28
CA THR A 168 0.63 -17.92 -10.94
C THR A 168 1.70 -17.21 -10.13
N ASN A 169 2.85 -17.85 -9.96
CA ASN A 169 4.05 -17.30 -9.36
C ASN A 169 5.19 -17.38 -10.36
N GLU A 170 5.71 -16.24 -10.76
CA GLU A 170 6.79 -16.12 -11.73
C GLU A 170 7.95 -15.36 -11.12
N VAL A 171 9.16 -15.83 -11.44
CA VAL A 171 10.40 -15.25 -10.95
C VAL A 171 11.24 -14.69 -12.10
N TYR A 172 11.67 -13.44 -11.94
CA TYR A 172 12.56 -12.75 -12.85
C TYR A 172 13.99 -12.73 -12.32
N ASP A 173 14.89 -13.23 -13.14
CA ASP A 173 16.33 -13.16 -12.92
C ASP A 173 16.91 -11.96 -13.69
N ARG A 174 17.32 -10.93 -12.95
CA ARG A 174 17.85 -9.69 -13.53
C ARG A 174 19.19 -9.88 -14.25
N ALA A 175 19.99 -10.87 -13.83
CA ALA A 175 21.31 -11.10 -14.44
C ALA A 175 21.19 -11.66 -15.85
N THR A 176 20.12 -12.44 -16.12
CA THR A 176 19.88 -13.09 -17.41
C THR A 176 18.74 -12.44 -18.21
N ASP A 177 18.05 -11.43 -17.63
CA ASP A 177 16.84 -10.81 -18.18
C ASP A 177 15.77 -11.86 -18.57
N ARG A 178 15.49 -12.82 -17.69
CA ARG A 178 14.57 -13.93 -17.98
C ARG A 178 13.58 -14.18 -16.85
N TRP A 179 12.37 -14.56 -17.25
CA TRP A 179 11.31 -15.06 -16.37
C TRP A 179 11.27 -16.59 -16.38
N SER A 180 10.91 -17.16 -15.25
CA SER A 180 10.62 -18.59 -15.08
C SER A 180 9.40 -18.77 -14.19
N THR A 181 8.59 -19.79 -14.46
CA THR A 181 7.45 -20.17 -13.60
C THR A 181 7.95 -21.07 -12.48
N VAL A 182 7.45 -20.78 -11.26
CA VAL A 182 7.71 -21.58 -10.05
C VAL A 182 6.39 -22.03 -9.44
N ALA A 183 6.41 -22.75 -8.30
CA ALA A 183 5.21 -23.29 -7.68
C ALA A 183 4.13 -22.22 -7.51
N PRO A 184 2.93 -22.41 -8.08
CA PRO A 184 1.85 -21.43 -7.97
C PRO A 184 1.33 -21.30 -6.54
N MET A 185 0.81 -20.13 -6.20
CA MET A 185 0.13 -19.88 -4.94
C MET A 185 -1.11 -20.79 -4.83
N PRO A 186 -1.30 -21.52 -3.71
CA PRO A 186 -2.39 -22.49 -3.57
C PRO A 186 -3.78 -21.89 -3.69
N THR A 187 -3.97 -20.65 -3.19
CA THR A 187 -5.25 -19.93 -3.25
C THR A 187 -5.16 -18.79 -4.26
N PRO A 188 -5.63 -18.96 -5.52
CA PRO A 188 -5.64 -17.89 -6.51
C PRO A 188 -6.44 -16.68 -6.03
N ARG A 189 -5.86 -15.48 -6.07
CA ARG A 189 -6.50 -14.24 -5.62
C ARG A 189 -5.83 -13.00 -6.17
N GLU A 190 -6.56 -11.91 -6.17
CA GLU A 190 -6.15 -10.61 -6.64
C GLU A 190 -6.30 -9.55 -5.52
N HIS A 191 -5.79 -8.32 -5.68
CA HIS A 191 -5.78 -7.27 -4.65
C HIS A 191 -5.22 -7.77 -3.30
N LEU A 192 -4.24 -8.63 -3.38
CA LEU A 192 -3.49 -9.22 -2.28
C LEU A 192 -2.30 -8.32 -1.91
N ALA A 193 -1.71 -8.56 -0.74
CA ALA A 193 -0.48 -7.88 -0.33
C ALA A 193 0.62 -8.89 0.01
N ALA A 194 1.88 -8.46 -0.04
CA ALA A 194 3.00 -9.32 0.31
C ALA A 194 4.14 -8.55 0.95
N ALA A 195 4.93 -9.26 1.78
CA ALA A 195 6.20 -8.79 2.29
C ALA A 195 7.17 -9.96 2.46
N VAL A 196 8.47 -9.65 2.52
CA VAL A 196 9.53 -10.63 2.70
C VAL A 196 10.05 -10.55 4.13
N ILE A 197 10.13 -11.69 4.82
CA ILE A 197 10.76 -11.82 6.13
C ILE A 197 11.75 -12.98 6.08
N GLY A 198 13.02 -12.66 6.28
CA GLY A 198 14.09 -13.65 6.10
C GLY A 198 14.16 -14.16 4.67
N ASP A 199 14.01 -15.45 4.50
CA ASP A 199 14.05 -16.18 3.23
C ASP A 199 12.66 -16.52 2.67
N ARG A 200 11.57 -15.99 3.27
CA ARG A 200 10.19 -16.31 2.91
C ARG A 200 9.42 -15.11 2.39
N ILE A 201 8.57 -15.36 1.40
CA ILE A 201 7.63 -14.40 0.85
C ILE A 201 6.26 -14.69 1.45
N TYR A 202 5.74 -13.77 2.29
CA TYR A 202 4.42 -13.87 2.91
C TYR A 202 3.40 -13.14 2.04
N VAL A 203 2.33 -13.83 1.68
CA VAL A 203 1.23 -13.31 0.85
C VAL A 203 -0.07 -13.37 1.62
N VAL A 204 -0.71 -12.23 1.83
CA VAL A 204 -1.85 -12.07 2.74
C VAL A 204 -3.04 -11.39 2.09
N GLY A 205 -4.24 -11.80 2.50
CA GLY A 205 -5.50 -11.21 2.06
C GLY A 205 -5.75 -11.35 0.57
N GLY A 206 -6.48 -10.43 0.01
CA GLY A 206 -6.91 -10.44 -1.39
C GLY A 206 -8.37 -10.88 -1.56
N ARG A 207 -8.82 -11.03 -2.80
CA ARG A 207 -10.18 -11.45 -3.12
C ARG A 207 -10.26 -12.30 -4.40
N ALA A 208 -11.32 -13.18 -4.49
CA ALA A 208 -11.74 -13.90 -5.68
C ALA A 208 -12.99 -14.79 -5.41
N PRO A 209 -14.23 -14.38 -5.65
CA PRO A 209 -14.77 -13.03 -5.74
C PRO A 209 -14.88 -12.34 -4.35
N GLY A 210 -14.91 -13.09 -3.25
CA GLY A 210 -14.99 -12.56 -1.88
C GLY A 210 -13.61 -12.30 -1.28
N ASN A 211 -13.58 -11.58 -0.17
CA ASN A 211 -12.35 -11.30 0.55
C ASN A 211 -11.78 -12.54 1.25
N PHE A 212 -10.46 -12.66 1.25
CA PHE A 212 -9.72 -13.70 1.97
C PHE A 212 -9.04 -13.15 3.22
N ALA A 213 -8.98 -14.00 4.25
CA ALA A 213 -8.12 -13.82 5.42
C ALA A 213 -6.78 -14.57 5.26
N THR A 214 -6.64 -15.34 4.22
CA THR A 214 -5.58 -16.33 4.00
C THR A 214 -4.19 -15.70 4.04
N LEU A 215 -3.29 -16.32 4.80
CA LEU A 215 -1.86 -16.08 4.79
C LEU A 215 -1.14 -17.33 4.29
N GLU A 216 -0.38 -17.18 3.22
CA GLU A 216 0.47 -18.23 2.65
C GLU A 216 1.90 -17.72 2.53
N ALA A 217 2.88 -18.58 2.83
CA ALA A 217 4.30 -18.26 2.69
C ALA A 217 4.95 -19.12 1.61
N TYR A 218 5.61 -18.49 0.67
CA TYR A 218 6.45 -19.14 -0.33
C TYR A 218 7.89 -19.23 0.17
N VAL A 219 8.49 -20.39 0.03
CA VAL A 219 9.90 -20.68 0.35
C VAL A 219 10.66 -20.90 -0.96
N PRO A 220 11.42 -19.89 -1.45
CA PRO A 220 12.12 -19.99 -2.73
C PRO A 220 13.10 -21.15 -2.82
N ALA A 221 13.80 -21.47 -1.72
CA ALA A 221 14.81 -22.51 -1.69
C ALA A 221 14.26 -23.93 -1.95
N THR A 222 13.01 -24.19 -1.55
CA THR A 222 12.34 -25.49 -1.74
C THR A 222 11.26 -25.43 -2.80
N ASN A 223 11.02 -24.25 -3.40
CA ASN A 223 9.95 -24.02 -4.38
C ASN A 223 8.59 -24.53 -3.87
N SER A 224 8.24 -24.20 -2.63
CA SER A 224 7.03 -24.72 -1.99
C SER A 224 6.29 -23.63 -1.19
N TRP A 225 5.00 -23.87 -0.97
CA TRP A 225 4.10 -23.00 -0.21
C TRP A 225 3.74 -23.66 1.13
N GLN A 226 3.52 -22.81 2.13
CA GLN A 226 3.00 -23.17 3.44
C GLN A 226 1.80 -22.31 3.77
N THR A 227 0.68 -22.92 4.17
CA THR A 227 -0.48 -22.20 4.74
C THR A 227 -0.20 -21.91 6.20
N LEU A 228 -0.47 -20.68 6.62
CA LEU A 228 -0.22 -20.17 7.97
C LEU A 228 -1.56 -19.71 8.60
N ALA A 229 -1.50 -19.18 9.83
CA ALA A 229 -2.70 -18.68 10.52
C ALA A 229 -3.35 -17.55 9.71
N ASP A 230 -4.64 -17.63 9.50
CA ASP A 230 -5.42 -16.62 8.81
C ASP A 230 -5.41 -15.28 9.57
N MET A 231 -5.40 -14.18 8.81
CA MET A 231 -5.55 -12.83 9.32
C MET A 231 -6.93 -12.67 9.99
N PRO A 232 -7.06 -11.94 11.11
CA PRO A 232 -8.35 -11.80 11.81
C PRO A 232 -9.48 -11.23 10.96
N THR A 233 -9.16 -10.32 10.02
CA THR A 233 -10.15 -9.64 9.17
C THR A 233 -9.90 -9.91 7.69
N ALA A 234 -10.79 -10.67 7.04
CA ALA A 234 -10.73 -10.93 5.60
C ALA A 234 -10.92 -9.63 4.79
N ARG A 235 -9.96 -9.28 3.91
CA ARG A 235 -10.00 -8.05 3.11
C ARG A 235 -9.10 -8.10 1.87
N GLY A 236 -9.53 -7.45 0.80
CA GLY A 236 -8.75 -7.17 -0.39
C GLY A 236 -8.37 -5.69 -0.47
N GLY A 237 -7.51 -5.31 -1.40
CA GLY A 237 -7.05 -3.92 -1.56
C GLY A 237 -6.18 -3.41 -0.39
N LEU A 238 -5.69 -4.32 0.44
CA LEU A 238 -4.83 -4.01 1.57
C LEU A 238 -3.40 -3.76 1.11
N ALA A 239 -2.59 -3.14 1.99
CA ALA A 239 -1.15 -3.07 1.83
C ALA A 239 -0.44 -3.90 2.92
N ALA A 240 0.78 -4.36 2.66
CA ALA A 240 1.58 -5.04 3.67
C ALA A 240 3.05 -4.63 3.61
N ALA A 241 3.69 -4.67 4.77
CA ALA A 241 5.12 -4.45 4.90
C ALA A 241 5.69 -5.25 6.08
N ALA A 242 6.99 -5.55 6.04
CA ALA A 242 7.68 -6.23 7.13
C ALA A 242 8.52 -5.24 7.94
N SER A 243 8.48 -5.33 9.27
CA SER A 243 9.34 -4.57 10.16
C SER A 243 9.63 -5.39 11.42
N GLY A 244 10.88 -5.37 11.90
CA GLY A 244 11.26 -6.10 13.13
C GLY A 244 11.01 -7.60 13.06
N GLY A 245 11.06 -8.22 11.88
CA GLY A 245 10.79 -9.65 11.68
C GLY A 245 9.31 -10.03 11.71
N LYS A 246 8.40 -9.06 11.68
CA LYS A 246 6.95 -9.25 11.69
C LYS A 246 6.32 -8.69 10.41
N LEU A 247 5.14 -9.24 10.04
CA LEU A 247 4.32 -8.76 8.93
C LEU A 247 3.23 -7.84 9.48
N TYR A 248 3.03 -6.71 8.81
CA TYR A 248 1.94 -5.78 9.10
C TYR A 248 1.02 -5.67 7.89
N ALA A 249 -0.31 -5.82 8.12
CA ALA A 249 -1.34 -5.71 7.11
C ALA A 249 -2.23 -4.49 7.39
N PHE A 250 -2.28 -3.55 6.45
CA PHE A 250 -2.92 -2.25 6.61
C PHE A 250 -4.14 -2.11 5.72
N GLY A 251 -5.23 -1.53 6.28
CA GLY A 251 -6.39 -1.11 5.51
C GLY A 251 -7.04 -2.21 4.70
N GLY A 252 -7.50 -1.84 3.51
CA GLY A 252 -8.26 -2.70 2.61
C GLY A 252 -9.72 -2.29 2.51
N GLU A 253 -10.51 -3.02 1.71
CA GLU A 253 -11.90 -2.66 1.41
C GLU A 253 -12.85 -3.87 1.35
N ALA A 254 -14.13 -3.53 1.20
CA ALA A 254 -15.33 -4.34 1.03
C ALA A 254 -15.83 -5.03 2.31
N PRO A 255 -17.01 -4.58 2.82
CA PRO A 255 -17.97 -3.70 2.13
C PRO A 255 -17.66 -2.19 2.21
N GLY A 256 -16.81 -1.75 3.13
CA GLY A 256 -16.28 -0.39 3.27
C GLY A 256 -14.78 -0.40 3.29
N VAL A 257 -14.12 0.72 3.65
CA VAL A 257 -12.69 0.76 3.90
C VAL A 257 -12.39 0.43 5.35
N PHE A 258 -11.33 -0.33 5.60
CA PHE A 258 -10.94 -0.77 6.92
C PHE A 258 -9.84 0.13 7.53
N PRO A 259 -9.95 0.50 8.82
CA PRO A 259 -8.84 1.14 9.54
C PRO A 259 -7.79 0.13 10.01
N HIS A 260 -8.05 -1.16 9.89
CA HIS A 260 -7.30 -2.22 10.56
C HIS A 260 -5.83 -2.24 10.19
N ASN A 261 -5.00 -2.31 11.23
CA ASN A 261 -3.60 -2.66 11.18
C ASN A 261 -3.41 -3.91 12.04
N GLU A 262 -3.02 -5.01 11.39
CA GLU A 262 -2.86 -6.32 12.03
C GLU A 262 -1.43 -6.81 11.85
N GLU A 263 -0.81 -7.22 12.97
CA GLU A 263 0.56 -7.72 13.05
C GLU A 263 0.56 -9.24 13.12
N TYR A 264 1.34 -9.88 12.26
CA TYR A 264 1.62 -11.32 12.32
C TYR A 264 3.04 -11.57 12.82
N ASP A 265 3.17 -12.46 13.77
CA ASP A 265 4.44 -12.95 14.29
C ASP A 265 4.75 -14.36 13.76
N PRO A 266 5.73 -14.51 12.86
CA PRO A 266 6.08 -15.81 12.30
C PRO A 266 6.58 -16.83 13.35
N SER A 267 7.12 -16.35 14.48
CA SER A 267 7.67 -17.24 15.53
C SER A 267 6.58 -17.97 16.31
N THR A 268 5.41 -17.38 16.43
CA THR A 268 4.24 -17.93 17.14
C THR A 268 3.12 -18.37 16.20
N ASN A 269 3.23 -18.06 14.89
CA ASN A 269 2.18 -18.24 13.89
C ASN A 269 0.85 -17.60 14.35
N ALA A 270 0.91 -16.38 14.88
CA ALA A 270 -0.25 -15.71 15.45
C ALA A 270 -0.37 -14.25 15.02
N TRP A 271 -1.61 -13.78 14.94
CA TRP A 271 -1.97 -12.39 14.64
C TRP A 271 -2.40 -11.65 15.89
N ARG A 272 -2.16 -10.34 15.91
CA ARG A 272 -2.77 -9.42 16.87
C ARG A 272 -3.15 -8.11 16.19
N ARG A 273 -4.15 -7.43 16.72
CA ARG A 273 -4.47 -6.06 16.30
C ARG A 273 -3.49 -5.09 16.96
N VAL A 274 -3.05 -4.10 16.20
CA VAL A 274 -2.20 -2.99 16.66
C VAL A 274 -2.91 -1.67 16.35
N ALA A 275 -2.26 -0.50 16.54
CA ALA A 275 -2.92 0.79 16.36
C ALA A 275 -3.52 0.91 14.96
N ASP A 276 -4.83 1.10 14.89
CA ASP A 276 -5.57 1.31 13.65
C ASP A 276 -5.04 2.53 12.89
N MET A 277 -5.15 2.50 11.56
CA MET A 277 -4.83 3.63 10.70
C MET A 277 -5.73 4.83 11.04
N PRO A 278 -5.17 6.04 11.22
CA PRO A 278 -5.98 7.25 11.44
C PRO A 278 -6.94 7.52 10.28
N THR A 279 -6.50 7.24 9.05
CA THR A 279 -7.31 7.38 7.84
C THR A 279 -7.52 6.01 7.20
N PRO A 280 -8.72 5.39 7.31
CA PRO A 280 -9.03 4.12 6.64
C PRO A 280 -8.92 4.23 5.13
N ARG A 281 -8.20 3.30 4.49
CA ARG A 281 -7.92 3.35 3.03
C ARG A 281 -7.70 1.96 2.43
N HIS A 282 -7.80 1.89 1.09
CA HIS A 282 -7.44 0.73 0.29
C HIS A 282 -6.54 1.14 -0.88
N GLY A 283 -5.91 0.20 -1.59
CA GLY A 283 -5.10 0.48 -2.77
C GLY A 283 -3.90 1.40 -2.51
N MET A 284 -3.25 1.23 -1.34
CA MET A 284 -2.15 2.04 -0.85
C MET A 284 -0.80 1.43 -1.19
N GLY A 285 0.25 2.26 -1.20
CA GLY A 285 1.63 1.80 -1.05
C GLY A 285 2.00 1.62 0.43
N ALA A 286 2.77 0.58 0.77
CA ALA A 286 3.38 0.43 2.09
C ALA A 286 4.87 0.11 1.96
N VAL A 287 5.71 0.86 2.67
CA VAL A 287 7.17 0.78 2.56
C VAL A 287 7.84 0.92 3.93
N THR A 288 8.73 0.00 4.26
CA THR A 288 9.52 0.05 5.50
C THR A 288 10.77 0.89 5.33
N VAL A 289 10.97 1.83 6.25
CA VAL A 289 12.18 2.66 6.36
C VAL A 289 12.73 2.56 7.80
N GLY A 290 13.84 1.90 7.96
CA GLY A 290 14.34 1.56 9.30
C GLY A 290 13.37 0.63 10.02
N ASN A 291 12.82 1.07 11.15
CA ASN A 291 11.79 0.35 11.91
C ASN A 291 10.37 0.87 11.68
N ALA A 292 10.20 1.93 10.91
CA ALA A 292 8.88 2.52 10.64
C ALA A 292 8.35 2.11 9.26
N ILE A 293 7.03 2.14 9.10
CA ILE A 293 6.33 1.82 7.85
C ILE A 293 5.56 3.06 7.39
N TYR A 294 5.77 3.46 6.16
CA TYR A 294 5.05 4.54 5.50
C TYR A 294 3.90 3.95 4.69
N VAL A 295 2.68 4.42 4.94
CA VAL A 295 1.46 4.02 4.22
C VAL A 295 0.97 5.21 3.42
N ILE A 296 0.98 5.08 2.10
CA ILE A 296 0.97 6.20 1.16
C ILE A 296 -0.21 6.11 0.21
N GLY A 297 -0.94 7.23 0.05
CA GLY A 297 -2.08 7.36 -0.85
C GLY A 297 -3.21 6.40 -0.52
N GLY A 298 -3.89 5.94 -1.55
CA GLY A 298 -5.02 5.00 -1.44
C GLY A 298 -6.37 5.71 -1.43
N GLY A 299 -7.42 4.91 -1.61
CA GLY A 299 -8.82 5.36 -1.64
C GLY A 299 -9.42 5.39 -0.24
N THR A 300 -10.08 6.51 0.12
CA THR A 300 -10.81 6.67 1.40
C THR A 300 -12.25 6.18 1.35
N GLN A 301 -12.69 5.70 0.20
CA GLN A 301 -14.01 5.10 -0.03
C GLN A 301 -13.82 3.77 -0.77
N ALA A 302 -14.70 2.78 -0.52
CA ALA A 302 -14.65 1.52 -1.24
C ALA A 302 -14.81 1.75 -2.75
N GLY A 303 -14.01 1.06 -3.55
CA GLY A 303 -13.94 1.18 -4.99
C GLY A 303 -13.12 2.38 -5.44
N PHE A 304 -13.59 3.62 -5.23
CA PHE A 304 -12.88 4.80 -5.69
C PHE A 304 -12.96 5.97 -4.71
N GLY A 305 -11.82 6.61 -4.45
CA GLY A 305 -11.73 7.72 -3.50
C GLY A 305 -10.28 8.15 -3.25
N ALA A 306 -9.49 8.33 -4.32
CA ALA A 306 -8.07 8.65 -4.26
C ALA A 306 -7.73 9.78 -3.28
N SER A 307 -6.63 9.62 -2.52
CA SER A 307 -6.20 10.58 -1.51
C SER A 307 -4.72 10.93 -1.63
N THR A 308 -4.34 12.04 -0.98
CA THR A 308 -2.93 12.47 -0.83
C THR A 308 -2.30 12.01 0.47
N VAL A 309 -3.00 11.22 1.28
CA VAL A 309 -2.60 10.87 2.65
C VAL A 309 -1.27 10.11 2.64
N ASN A 310 -0.36 10.52 3.51
CA ASN A 310 0.89 9.84 3.81
C ASN A 310 1.03 9.77 5.33
N GLU A 311 1.02 8.56 5.87
CA GLU A 311 1.07 8.31 7.31
C GLU A 311 2.20 7.33 7.63
N ARG A 312 2.94 7.61 8.68
CA ARG A 312 4.02 6.76 9.18
C ARG A 312 3.57 5.99 10.41
N TYR A 313 3.64 4.69 10.35
CA TYR A 313 3.45 3.79 11.49
C TYR A 313 4.81 3.40 12.07
N THR A 314 4.99 3.60 13.37
CA THR A 314 6.12 3.08 14.13
C THR A 314 5.63 1.92 14.98
N PRO A 315 6.02 0.66 14.66
CA PRO A 315 5.65 -0.49 15.46
C PRO A 315 6.12 -0.39 16.92
N PRO A 316 5.46 -1.09 17.85
CA PRO A 316 5.92 -1.18 19.22
C PRO A 316 7.30 -1.87 19.29
N ARG A 317 8.08 -1.50 20.31
CA ARG A 317 9.38 -2.12 20.61
C ARG A 317 9.21 -3.46 21.29
#